data_66d27ec23405d42640d03dc24cb74a4f
#
_entry.id   66d27ec23405d42640d03dc24cb74a4f
#
_cell.length_a   1.000
_cell.length_b   1.000
_cell.length_c   1.000
_cell.angle_alpha   90.00
_cell.angle_beta   90.00
_cell.angle_gamma   90.00
#
_symmetry.space_group_name_H-M   'P 1'
#
loop_
_entity.id
_entity.type
_entity.pdbx_description
1 polymer ?
#
loop_
_entity_poly.entity_id
_entity_poly.type
_entity_poly.pdbx_seq_one_letter_code
_entity_poly.pdbx_strand_id
1 'polypeptide(L)'
;MKLKVLNAFGVGILVSAACNFTNGQSIEDVVLNVYKEPTCGCCNGWIEHMNDNGYSTAFHHPTNIQKLKDEFGLKNEWRSCHTAVHKDGYYFEGHIPEKFIAQFLSAPPKGAMGLSVPGMPIGGPGMEMGNRFTPYDILLINKDGSHSIFASIKKASEQH
;
A
#
# COMPACT_ATOMS: atom_id res chain seq x y z
N MET A 1 -36.20 65.39 37.63
CA MET A 1 -36.42 63.97 37.80
C MET A 1 -35.62 63.29 36.69
N LYS A 2 -34.46 62.60 36.99
CA LYS A 2 -33.46 62.14 36.04
C LYS A 2 -33.70 60.66 35.79
N LEU A 3 -33.93 60.32 34.50
CA LEU A 3 -34.09 58.93 34.01
C LEU A 3 -32.71 58.33 33.69
N LYS A 4 -32.34 57.27 34.35
CA LYS A 4 -31.12 56.52 34.09
C LYS A 4 -31.41 55.44 33.06
N VAL A 5 -30.70 55.51 31.93
CA VAL A 5 -30.69 54.49 30.89
C VAL A 5 -29.60 53.46 31.25
N LEU A 6 -29.98 52.22 31.49
CA LEU A 6 -29.04 51.07 31.63
C LEU A 6 -28.67 50.54 30.22
N ASN A 7 -27.38 50.65 29.90
CA ASN A 7 -26.82 49.96 28.74
C ASN A 7 -26.47 48.51 29.15
N ALA A 8 -27.12 47.54 28.53
CA ALA A 8 -26.75 46.13 28.62
C ALA A 8 -25.75 45.82 27.51
N PHE A 9 -24.50 45.58 27.88
CA PHE A 9 -23.47 45.01 26.98
C PHE A 9 -23.71 43.51 26.84
N GLY A 10 -24.14 43.12 25.65
CA GLY A 10 -24.19 41.71 25.26
C GLY A 10 -22.79 41.22 24.86
N VAL A 11 -22.25 40.32 25.67
CA VAL A 11 -21.01 39.61 25.32
C VAL A 11 -21.36 38.50 24.33
N GLY A 12 -21.05 38.72 23.07
CA GLY A 12 -21.13 37.68 22.02
C GLY A 12 -19.96 36.70 22.18
N ILE A 13 -20.27 35.46 22.58
CA ILE A 13 -19.31 34.36 22.57
C ILE A 13 -19.15 33.90 21.12
N LEU A 14 -18.02 34.24 20.50
CA LEU A 14 -17.57 33.66 19.24
C LEU A 14 -17.05 32.25 19.51
N VAL A 15 -17.87 31.25 19.21
CA VAL A 15 -17.42 29.84 19.19
C VAL A 15 -16.62 29.64 17.92
N SER A 16 -15.30 29.70 18.01
CA SER A 16 -14.38 29.29 16.93
C SER A 16 -14.46 27.78 16.79
N ALA A 17 -15.15 27.31 15.76
CA ALA A 17 -15.06 25.91 15.33
C ALA A 17 -13.66 25.66 14.80
N ALA A 18 -12.78 25.07 15.61
CA ALA A 18 -11.51 24.53 15.15
C ALA A 18 -11.81 23.33 14.25
N CYS A 19 -11.75 23.51 12.93
CA CYS A 19 -11.64 22.40 11.99
C CYS A 19 -10.31 21.69 12.27
N ASN A 20 -10.37 20.54 12.94
CA ASN A 20 -9.26 19.62 12.98
C ASN A 20 -9.07 19.05 11.56
N PHE A 21 -8.15 19.64 10.80
CA PHE A 21 -7.61 18.99 9.62
C PHE A 21 -6.83 17.79 10.13
N THR A 22 -7.43 16.59 10.02
CA THR A 22 -6.66 15.36 10.06
C THR A 22 -5.64 15.47 8.93
N ASN A 23 -4.35 15.50 9.27
CA ASN A 23 -3.26 15.33 8.32
C ASN A 23 -3.45 13.98 7.63
N GLY A 24 -4.17 13.97 6.52
CA GLY A 24 -4.07 12.92 5.54
C GLY A 24 -2.65 13.00 5.00
N GLN A 25 -1.82 12.04 5.38
CA GLN A 25 -0.48 11.87 4.82
C GLN A 25 -0.68 11.74 3.30
N SER A 26 -0.20 12.72 2.55
CA SER A 26 -0.30 12.68 1.09
C SER A 26 0.49 11.47 0.59
N ILE A 27 -0.13 10.64 -0.24
CA ILE A 27 0.48 9.43 -0.84
C ILE A 27 1.77 9.79 -1.61
N GLU A 28 1.95 11.05 -2.01
CA GLU A 28 3.10 11.58 -2.75
C GLU A 28 4.48 11.36 -2.09
N ASP A 29 4.53 11.12 -0.76
CA ASP A 29 5.78 10.87 -0.02
C ASP A 29 6.17 9.37 0.06
N VAL A 30 5.36 8.47 -0.50
CA VAL A 30 5.62 7.03 -0.41
C VAL A 30 6.54 6.58 -1.52
N VAL A 31 7.81 6.35 -1.19
CA VAL A 31 8.78 5.78 -2.12
C VAL A 31 8.85 4.26 -1.92
N LEU A 32 8.58 3.53 -2.99
CA LEU A 32 8.78 2.08 -3.08
C LEU A 32 10.00 1.78 -3.93
N ASN A 33 10.99 1.09 -3.37
CA ASN A 33 12.11 0.55 -4.11
C ASN A 33 11.74 -0.82 -4.68
N VAL A 34 11.56 -0.92 -6.00
CA VAL A 34 11.08 -2.13 -6.69
C VAL A 34 12.24 -2.88 -7.32
N TYR A 35 12.50 -4.09 -6.85
CA TYR A 35 13.54 -4.98 -7.37
C TYR A 35 12.91 -5.99 -8.31
N LYS A 36 13.36 -6.02 -9.57
CA LYS A 36 12.80 -6.86 -10.63
C LYS A 36 13.85 -7.22 -11.69
N GLU A 37 13.56 -8.26 -12.48
CA GLU A 37 14.35 -8.55 -13.67
C GLU A 37 14.15 -7.47 -14.75
N PRO A 38 15.18 -7.11 -15.54
CA PRO A 38 15.06 -6.09 -16.59
C PRO A 38 13.95 -6.38 -17.60
N THR A 39 13.74 -7.66 -17.92
CA THR A 39 12.79 -8.12 -18.94
C THR A 39 11.38 -8.39 -18.41
N CYS A 40 11.11 -8.15 -17.12
CA CYS A 40 9.81 -8.37 -16.52
C CYS A 40 8.80 -7.28 -16.95
N GLY A 41 8.04 -7.54 -18.03
CA GLY A 41 7.04 -6.60 -18.56
C GLY A 41 5.85 -6.39 -17.61
N CYS A 42 5.32 -7.47 -17.00
CA CYS A 42 4.21 -7.35 -16.05
C CYS A 42 4.61 -6.57 -14.79
N CYS A 43 5.89 -6.63 -14.38
CA CYS A 43 6.38 -5.81 -13.28
C CYS A 43 6.33 -4.32 -13.61
N ASN A 44 6.55 -3.92 -14.87
CA ASN A 44 6.40 -2.53 -15.31
C ASN A 44 4.93 -2.10 -15.20
N GLY A 45 3.98 -2.95 -15.64
CA GLY A 45 2.56 -2.68 -15.48
C GLY A 45 2.14 -2.51 -14.02
N TRP A 46 2.72 -3.31 -13.10
CA TRP A 46 2.48 -3.11 -11.66
C TRP A 46 3.07 -1.79 -11.14
N ILE A 47 4.26 -1.40 -11.60
CA ILE A 47 4.87 -0.09 -11.26
C ILE A 47 3.99 1.05 -11.76
N GLU A 48 3.46 0.98 -13.00
CA GLU A 48 2.50 1.94 -13.54
C GLU A 48 1.23 2.01 -12.66
N HIS A 49 0.65 0.85 -12.31
CA HIS A 49 -0.49 0.79 -11.39
C HIS A 49 -0.21 1.50 -10.06
N MET A 50 0.96 1.32 -9.45
CA MET A 50 1.31 2.01 -8.21
C MET A 50 1.47 3.52 -8.41
N ASN A 51 2.13 3.95 -9.49
CA ASN A 51 2.33 5.37 -9.79
C ASN A 51 0.98 6.08 -10.10
N ASP A 52 0.07 5.43 -10.83
CA ASP A 52 -1.26 5.95 -11.16
C ASP A 52 -2.13 6.13 -9.89
N ASN A 53 -1.82 5.38 -8.83
CA ASN A 53 -2.45 5.50 -7.53
C ASN A 53 -1.64 6.35 -6.52
N GLY A 54 -0.71 7.19 -7.01
CA GLY A 54 -0.03 8.23 -6.24
C GLY A 54 1.22 7.77 -5.49
N TYR A 55 1.71 6.54 -5.72
CA TYR A 55 2.98 6.11 -5.15
C TYR A 55 4.15 6.59 -6.01
N SER A 56 5.24 7.00 -5.40
CA SER A 56 6.53 7.22 -6.06
C SER A 56 7.35 5.94 -6.03
N THR A 57 7.72 5.41 -7.20
CA THR A 57 8.48 4.17 -7.32
C THR A 57 9.87 4.42 -7.90
N ALA A 58 10.89 3.75 -7.34
CA ALA A 58 12.21 3.62 -7.94
C ALA A 58 12.47 2.13 -8.21
N PHE A 59 12.89 1.78 -9.43
CA PHE A 59 13.12 0.36 -9.78
C PHE A 59 14.62 0.05 -9.89
N HIS A 60 14.96 -1.17 -9.55
CA HIS A 60 16.32 -1.69 -9.52
C HIS A 60 16.40 -3.05 -10.20
N HIS A 61 17.54 -3.33 -10.84
CA HIS A 61 17.83 -4.58 -11.53
C HIS A 61 19.00 -5.29 -10.84
N PRO A 62 18.75 -6.08 -9.78
CA PRO A 62 19.81 -6.83 -9.12
C PRO A 62 20.37 -7.91 -10.05
N THR A 63 21.65 -8.20 -9.94
CA THR A 63 22.31 -9.27 -10.72
C THR A 63 21.68 -10.64 -10.45
N ASN A 64 21.19 -10.85 -9.23
CA ASN A 64 20.48 -12.07 -8.83
C ASN A 64 19.33 -11.72 -7.88
N ILE A 65 18.11 -11.67 -8.42
CA ILE A 65 16.93 -11.33 -7.63
C ILE A 65 16.58 -12.42 -6.60
N GLN A 66 16.87 -13.68 -6.88
CA GLN A 66 16.59 -14.77 -5.93
C GLN A 66 17.47 -14.67 -4.69
N LYS A 67 18.76 -14.36 -4.88
CA LYS A 67 19.67 -14.10 -3.77
C LYS A 67 19.23 -12.91 -2.94
N LEU A 68 18.77 -11.84 -3.58
CA LEU A 68 18.25 -10.65 -2.88
C LEU A 68 17.01 -11.01 -2.03
N LYS A 69 16.11 -11.85 -2.56
CA LYS A 69 14.95 -12.34 -1.82
C LYS A 69 15.33 -13.24 -0.63
N ASP A 70 16.41 -14.01 -0.75
CA ASP A 70 16.98 -14.76 0.38
C ASP A 70 17.48 -13.80 1.47
N GLU A 71 18.20 -12.75 1.09
CA GLU A 71 18.69 -11.71 2.01
C GLU A 71 17.55 -10.96 2.71
N PHE A 72 16.40 -10.78 2.04
CA PHE A 72 15.18 -10.22 2.61
C PHE A 72 14.41 -11.22 3.50
N GLY A 73 14.82 -12.47 3.54
CA GLY A 73 14.13 -13.52 4.30
C GLY A 73 12.81 -13.98 3.70
N LEU A 74 12.57 -13.71 2.41
CA LEU A 74 11.38 -14.16 1.70
C LEU A 74 11.46 -15.64 1.38
N LYS A 75 10.60 -16.45 1.98
CA LYS A 75 10.52 -17.90 1.72
C LYS A 75 10.06 -18.17 0.28
N ASN A 76 10.51 -19.28 -0.32
CA ASN A 76 10.18 -19.63 -1.69
C ASN A 76 8.66 -19.68 -1.96
N GLU A 77 7.88 -20.15 -0.99
CA GLU A 77 6.43 -20.26 -1.06
C GLU A 77 5.69 -18.90 -1.14
N TRP A 78 6.37 -17.79 -0.81
CA TRP A 78 5.81 -16.45 -0.87
C TRP A 78 6.22 -15.68 -2.12
N ARG A 79 7.17 -16.20 -2.92
CA ARG A 79 7.83 -15.43 -3.98
C ARG A 79 6.97 -15.28 -5.23
N SER A 80 7.18 -14.15 -5.88
CA SER A 80 6.64 -13.76 -7.17
C SER A 80 7.77 -13.18 -8.04
N CYS A 81 7.43 -12.38 -9.05
CA CYS A 81 8.39 -11.85 -10.04
C CYS A 81 9.17 -10.61 -9.56
N HIS A 82 8.65 -9.83 -8.60
CA HIS A 82 9.31 -8.64 -8.06
C HIS A 82 9.05 -8.49 -6.56
N THR A 83 9.91 -7.69 -5.92
CA THR A 83 9.78 -7.29 -4.52
C THR A 83 9.84 -5.77 -4.44
N ALA A 84 8.83 -5.13 -3.87
CA ALA A 84 8.89 -3.73 -3.50
C ALA A 84 9.23 -3.57 -2.02
N VAL A 85 10.10 -2.62 -1.70
CA VAL A 85 10.51 -2.32 -0.32
C VAL A 85 10.10 -0.88 -0.01
N HIS A 86 9.28 -0.73 1.03
CA HIS A 86 8.86 0.56 1.55
C HIS A 86 9.97 1.18 2.44
N LYS A 87 10.00 2.50 2.53
CA LYS A 87 10.97 3.24 3.37
C LYS A 87 11.02 2.78 4.84
N ASP A 88 9.91 2.26 5.38
CA ASP A 88 9.82 1.74 6.74
C ASP A 88 10.25 0.26 6.86
N GLY A 89 10.78 -0.32 5.77
CA GLY A 89 11.32 -1.68 5.73
C GLY A 89 10.29 -2.79 5.54
N TYR A 90 9.07 -2.47 5.15
CA TYR A 90 8.07 -3.47 4.75
C TYR A 90 8.29 -3.95 3.33
N TYR A 91 8.03 -5.24 3.09
CA TYR A 91 8.13 -5.89 1.80
C TYR A 91 6.75 -6.12 1.18
N PHE A 92 6.65 -5.85 -0.11
CA PHE A 92 5.47 -6.15 -0.92
C PHE A 92 5.91 -7.00 -2.10
N GLU A 93 5.58 -8.29 -2.03
CA GLU A 93 6.04 -9.30 -2.98
C GLU A 93 4.95 -9.60 -4.01
N GLY A 94 5.24 -9.37 -5.28
CA GLY A 94 4.34 -9.66 -6.40
C GLY A 94 3.23 -8.63 -6.62
N HIS A 95 2.21 -9.03 -7.37
CA HIS A 95 1.18 -8.16 -7.95
C HIS A 95 0.05 -7.81 -6.96
N ILE A 96 0.41 -7.18 -5.85
CA ILE A 96 -0.54 -6.73 -4.82
C ILE A 96 -1.25 -5.48 -5.32
N PRO A 97 -2.61 -5.42 -5.31
CA PRO A 97 -3.34 -4.19 -5.62
C PRO A 97 -3.02 -3.07 -4.63
N GLU A 98 -2.90 -1.85 -5.12
CA GLU A 98 -2.52 -0.67 -4.35
C GLU A 98 -3.31 -0.52 -3.05
N LYS A 99 -4.62 -0.63 -3.09
CA LYS A 99 -5.48 -0.44 -1.91
C LYS A 99 -5.13 -1.33 -0.72
N PHE A 100 -4.61 -2.53 -0.95
CA PHE A 100 -4.19 -3.42 0.14
C PHE A 100 -2.83 -3.02 0.71
N ILE A 101 -1.96 -2.43 -0.10
CA ILE A 101 -0.72 -1.79 0.36
C ILE A 101 -1.07 -0.57 1.22
N ALA A 102 -1.97 0.29 0.76
CA ALA A 102 -2.46 1.44 1.53
C ALA A 102 -3.13 1.00 2.84
N GLN A 103 -4.01 -0.02 2.79
CA GLN A 103 -4.63 -0.59 3.98
C GLN A 103 -3.59 -1.10 4.98
N PHE A 104 -2.59 -1.87 4.52
CA PHE A 104 -1.52 -2.37 5.37
C PHE A 104 -0.71 -1.23 5.99
N LEU A 105 -0.30 -0.24 5.19
CA LEU A 105 0.53 0.88 5.65
C LEU A 105 -0.21 1.81 6.63
N SER A 106 -1.54 1.89 6.55
CA SER A 106 -2.35 2.69 7.48
C SER A 106 -2.30 2.17 8.92
N ALA A 107 -2.17 0.85 9.11
CA ALA A 107 -2.09 0.21 10.42
C ALA A 107 -1.32 -1.13 10.32
N PRO A 108 0.01 -1.11 10.17
CA PRO A 108 0.78 -2.34 10.00
C PRO A 108 0.63 -3.27 11.21
N PRO A 109 0.27 -4.55 11.02
CA PRO A 109 0.15 -5.49 12.13
C PRO A 109 1.48 -5.67 12.88
N LYS A 110 1.42 -5.81 14.20
CA LYS A 110 2.62 -6.03 15.02
C LYS A 110 3.33 -7.30 14.58
N GLY A 111 4.63 -7.19 14.30
CA GLY A 111 5.44 -8.31 13.84
C GLY A 111 5.36 -8.58 12.35
N ALA A 112 4.55 -7.82 11.60
CA ALA A 112 4.47 -7.96 10.15
C ALA A 112 5.81 -7.67 9.49
N MET A 113 6.12 -8.43 8.46
CA MET A 113 7.22 -8.20 7.52
C MET A 113 6.70 -7.51 6.25
N GLY A 114 5.46 -7.78 5.84
CA GLY A 114 4.81 -7.20 4.68
C GLY A 114 3.68 -8.06 4.14
N LEU A 115 3.40 -7.89 2.85
CA LEU A 115 2.37 -8.64 2.13
C LEU A 115 3.00 -9.41 0.96
N SER A 116 2.33 -10.49 0.53
CA SER A 116 2.72 -11.24 -0.66
C SER A 116 1.50 -11.72 -1.45
N VAL A 117 1.61 -11.66 -2.78
CA VAL A 117 0.82 -12.41 -3.74
C VAL A 117 1.75 -13.42 -4.40
N PRO A 118 1.79 -14.69 -3.93
CA PRO A 118 2.68 -15.71 -4.47
C PRO A 118 2.37 -16.03 -5.94
N GLY A 119 3.41 -16.31 -6.70
CA GLY A 119 3.27 -16.64 -8.12
C GLY A 119 2.84 -15.43 -8.97
N MET A 120 2.06 -15.69 -10.02
CA MET A 120 1.63 -14.68 -11.01
C MET A 120 0.18 -14.93 -11.43
N PRO A 121 -0.81 -14.56 -10.59
CA PRO A 121 -2.22 -14.78 -10.92
C PRO A 121 -2.65 -13.92 -12.11
N ILE A 122 -3.29 -14.54 -13.11
CA ILE A 122 -3.80 -13.85 -14.31
C ILE A 122 -4.83 -12.81 -13.88
N GLY A 123 -4.72 -11.59 -14.40
CA GLY A 123 -5.64 -10.49 -14.12
C GLY A 123 -5.32 -9.71 -12.86
N GLY A 124 -4.21 -10.02 -12.16
CA GLY A 124 -3.64 -9.13 -11.14
C GLY A 124 -3.13 -7.82 -11.75
N PRO A 125 -2.92 -6.75 -10.95
CA PRO A 125 -2.48 -5.45 -11.46
C PRO A 125 -1.19 -5.56 -12.28
N GLY A 126 -1.17 -5.07 -13.52
CA GLY A 126 -0.09 -5.22 -14.48
C GLY A 126 -0.03 -6.59 -15.18
N MET A 127 -1.00 -7.47 -14.91
CA MET A 127 -1.13 -8.80 -15.53
C MET A 127 -2.52 -9.01 -16.14
N GLU A 128 -3.19 -7.95 -16.52
CA GLU A 128 -4.50 -7.97 -17.14
C GLU A 128 -4.43 -8.60 -18.54
N MET A 129 -5.27 -9.59 -18.78
CA MET A 129 -5.36 -10.32 -20.05
C MET A 129 -6.82 -10.40 -20.53
N GLY A 130 -7.38 -9.27 -20.96
CA GLY A 130 -8.79 -9.15 -21.30
C GLY A 130 -9.67 -9.46 -20.10
N ASN A 131 -10.66 -10.35 -20.26
CA ASN A 131 -11.59 -10.72 -19.18
C ASN A 131 -11.11 -11.92 -18.33
N ARG A 132 -9.88 -12.36 -18.52
CA ARG A 132 -9.33 -13.52 -17.77
C ARG A 132 -8.92 -13.08 -16.38
N PHE A 133 -9.34 -13.84 -15.38
CA PHE A 133 -9.00 -13.62 -13.98
C PHE A 133 -8.84 -14.95 -13.23
N THR A 134 -7.80 -15.06 -12.44
CA THR A 134 -7.57 -16.18 -11.52
C THR A 134 -7.71 -15.67 -10.09
N PRO A 135 -8.66 -16.19 -9.27
CA PRO A 135 -8.73 -15.85 -7.86
C PRO A 135 -7.41 -16.12 -7.13
N TYR A 136 -7.06 -15.24 -6.18
CA TYR A 136 -5.82 -15.38 -5.41
C TYR A 136 -5.98 -14.79 -4.01
N ASP A 137 -5.08 -15.19 -3.12
CA ASP A 137 -4.98 -14.64 -1.78
C ASP A 137 -3.78 -13.68 -1.68
N ILE A 138 -3.97 -12.63 -0.90
CA ILE A 138 -2.90 -11.76 -0.42
C ILE A 138 -2.52 -12.27 0.96
N LEU A 139 -1.27 -12.64 1.14
CA LEU A 139 -0.74 -13.14 2.41
C LEU A 139 -0.16 -11.99 3.24
N LEU A 140 -0.48 -11.97 4.52
CA LEU A 140 0.31 -11.26 5.53
C LEU A 140 1.49 -12.14 5.91
N ILE A 141 2.71 -11.66 5.73
CA ILE A 141 3.93 -12.37 6.12
C ILE A 141 4.53 -11.75 7.37
N ASN A 142 4.98 -12.57 8.31
CA ASN A 142 5.49 -12.17 9.61
C ASN A 142 7.00 -12.43 9.75
N LYS A 143 7.65 -11.62 10.60
CA LYS A 143 9.10 -11.74 10.90
C LYS A 143 9.49 -13.07 11.56
N ASP A 144 8.54 -13.74 12.20
CA ASP A 144 8.75 -15.08 12.79
C ASP A 144 8.67 -16.22 11.76
N GLY A 145 8.42 -15.88 10.49
CA GLY A 145 8.32 -16.84 9.39
C GLY A 145 6.93 -17.49 9.28
N SER A 146 5.94 -17.04 10.01
CA SER A 146 4.54 -17.42 9.81
C SER A 146 3.88 -16.55 8.74
N HIS A 147 2.74 -17.00 8.23
CA HIS A 147 1.87 -16.21 7.37
C HIS A 147 0.39 -16.50 7.64
N SER A 148 -0.47 -15.58 7.21
CA SER A 148 -1.93 -15.72 7.23
C SER A 148 -2.54 -15.03 6.03
N ILE A 149 -3.81 -15.31 5.71
CA ILE A 149 -4.52 -14.59 4.65
C ILE A 149 -4.85 -13.19 5.15
N PHE A 150 -4.37 -12.16 4.42
CA PHE A 150 -4.72 -10.76 4.64
C PHE A 150 -6.02 -10.40 3.92
N ALA A 151 -6.15 -10.83 2.66
CA ALA A 151 -7.35 -10.67 1.85
C ALA A 151 -7.45 -11.77 0.80
N SER A 152 -8.67 -12.11 0.36
CA SER A 152 -8.93 -13.03 -0.74
C SER A 152 -9.62 -12.30 -1.87
N ILE A 153 -9.07 -12.35 -3.07
CA ILE A 153 -9.58 -11.70 -4.26
C ILE A 153 -10.25 -12.74 -5.13
N LYS A 154 -11.57 -12.66 -5.24
CA LYS A 154 -12.38 -13.63 -6.00
C LYS A 154 -12.79 -13.11 -7.37
N LYS A 155 -12.78 -11.80 -7.59
CA LYS A 155 -13.17 -11.11 -8.83
C LYS A 155 -12.23 -9.95 -9.13
N ALA A 156 -12.02 -9.66 -10.40
CA ALA A 156 -11.18 -8.52 -10.83
C ALA A 156 -11.63 -7.18 -10.23
N SER A 157 -12.95 -6.96 -10.06
CA SER A 157 -13.48 -5.73 -9.46
C SER A 157 -13.13 -5.52 -7.98
N GLU A 158 -12.62 -6.54 -7.30
CA GLU A 158 -12.21 -6.44 -5.89
C GLU A 158 -10.77 -5.91 -5.73
N GLN A 159 -10.09 -5.60 -6.84
CA GLN A 159 -8.72 -5.07 -6.85
C GLN A 159 -8.67 -3.53 -6.76
N HIS A 160 -9.82 -2.86 -7.01
CA HIS A 160 -9.95 -1.40 -7.06
C HIS A 160 -10.83 -0.87 -5.93
#